data_5d02266e4049f9e217930ac66ba7f015
#
_entry.id   5d02266e4049f9e217930ac66ba7f015
#
_cell.length_a   1.000
_cell.length_b   1.000
_cell.length_c   1.000
_cell.angle_alpha   90.00
_cell.angle_beta   90.00
_cell.angle_gamma   90.00
#
_symmetry.space_group_name_H-M   'P 1'
#
loop_
_entity.id
_entity.type
_entity.pdbx_description
1 polymer ?
#
loop_
_entity_poly.entity_id
_entity_poly.type
_entity_poly.pdbx_seq_one_letter_code
_entity_poly.pdbx_strand_id
1 'polypeptide(L)'
;MALQNCALNLNRTGRELQPHGTPDFPCAGYSSVYTDSAGDVVPWHWHEDLEIIYVESGHLRLQVPGKTFHLKQGEGAVINSNILHFAAAEPLCELHSLVFHPLLVTGEKDSVFSRR
;
A
#
# COMPACT_ATOMS: atom_id res chain seq x y z
N MET A 1 9.81 12.59 -5.54
CA MET A 1 8.84 11.63 -6.11
C MET A 1 7.45 12.25 -6.02
N ALA A 2 6.71 12.19 -7.12
CA ALA A 2 5.36 12.77 -7.16
C ALA A 2 4.34 11.79 -6.60
N LEU A 3 3.36 12.32 -5.86
CA LEU A 3 2.21 11.54 -5.41
C LEU A 3 1.19 11.44 -6.53
N GLN A 4 0.56 10.31 -6.65
CA GLN A 4 -0.44 10.01 -7.68
C GLN A 4 -1.70 9.43 -7.06
N ASN A 5 -2.84 9.72 -7.67
CA ASN A 5 -4.06 9.00 -7.37
C ASN A 5 -4.07 7.72 -8.22
N CYS A 6 -4.49 6.63 -7.62
CA CYS A 6 -4.39 5.32 -8.23
C CYS A 6 -5.72 4.57 -8.15
N ALA A 7 -6.14 4.00 -9.27
CA ALA A 7 -7.18 3.00 -9.30
C ALA A 7 -6.51 1.64 -9.44
N LEU A 8 -6.94 0.67 -8.64
CA LEU A 8 -6.34 -0.66 -8.64
C LEU A 8 -6.80 -1.48 -9.85
N ASN A 9 -5.88 -2.24 -10.37
CA ASN A 9 -6.10 -3.14 -11.49
C ASN A 9 -5.71 -4.54 -11.04
N LEU A 10 -6.69 -5.40 -10.79
CA LEU A 10 -6.47 -6.69 -10.14
C LEU A 10 -6.72 -7.85 -11.08
N ASN A 11 -6.02 -8.97 -10.85
CA ASN A 11 -6.32 -10.24 -11.48
C ASN A 11 -7.28 -11.06 -10.59
N ARG A 12 -7.56 -12.33 -10.97
CA ARG A 12 -8.52 -13.19 -10.25
C ARG A 12 -8.11 -13.52 -8.83
N THR A 13 -6.82 -13.48 -8.52
CA THR A 13 -6.30 -13.78 -7.17
C THR A 13 -6.18 -12.55 -6.30
N GLY A 14 -6.54 -11.38 -6.84
CA GLY A 14 -6.38 -10.11 -6.15
C GLY A 14 -4.99 -9.52 -6.26
N ARG A 15 -4.15 -10.06 -7.15
CA ARG A 15 -2.84 -9.46 -7.41
C ARG A 15 -3.00 -8.19 -8.20
N GLU A 16 -2.39 -7.12 -7.74
CA GLU A 16 -2.36 -5.87 -8.47
C GLU A 16 -1.49 -6.01 -9.71
N LEU A 17 -2.05 -5.64 -10.88
CA LEU A 17 -1.39 -5.77 -12.17
C LEU A 17 -0.66 -4.52 -12.60
N GLN A 18 -0.98 -3.37 -12.02
CA GLN A 18 -0.38 -2.11 -12.39
C GLN A 18 1.02 -2.00 -11.81
N PRO A 19 2.06 -1.81 -12.64
CA PRO A 19 3.42 -1.63 -12.11
C PRO A 19 3.55 -0.29 -11.38
N HIS A 20 4.38 -0.28 -10.33
CA HIS A 20 4.66 0.91 -9.55
C HIS A 20 6.06 1.44 -9.90
N GLY A 21 6.13 2.71 -10.29
CA GLY A 21 7.38 3.33 -10.67
C GLY A 21 7.85 2.90 -12.05
N THR A 22 9.15 2.98 -12.27
CA THR A 22 9.81 2.61 -13.53
C THR A 22 10.83 1.51 -13.30
N PRO A 23 11.29 0.81 -14.35
CA PRO A 23 12.35 -0.18 -14.20
C PRO A 23 13.62 0.37 -13.56
N ASP A 24 13.97 1.64 -13.84
CA ASP A 24 15.14 2.28 -13.28
C ASP A 24 14.94 2.77 -11.85
N PHE A 25 13.70 3.10 -11.50
CA PHE A 25 13.34 3.55 -10.16
C PHE A 25 12.00 2.93 -9.79
N PRO A 26 11.98 1.70 -9.30
CA PRO A 26 10.75 0.96 -9.00
C PRO A 26 10.11 1.40 -7.70
N CYS A 27 9.70 2.68 -7.64
CA CYS A 27 9.07 3.29 -6.50
C CYS A 27 8.04 4.29 -6.98
N ALA A 28 6.88 4.34 -6.32
CA ALA A 28 5.84 5.30 -6.62
C ALA A 28 5.16 5.77 -5.34
N GLY A 29 4.80 7.04 -5.29
CA GLY A 29 4.02 7.63 -4.21
C GLY A 29 2.61 7.93 -4.67
N TYR A 30 1.65 7.68 -3.80
CA TYR A 30 0.23 7.88 -4.06
C TYR A 30 -0.40 8.70 -2.96
N SER A 31 -1.41 9.49 -3.34
CA SER A 31 -2.24 10.23 -2.40
C SER A 31 -3.70 10.00 -2.78
N SER A 32 -4.52 9.62 -1.81
CA SER A 32 -5.93 9.34 -2.06
C SER A 32 -6.75 9.74 -0.86
N VAL A 33 -7.99 10.16 -1.12
CA VAL A 33 -8.98 10.44 -0.09
C VAL A 33 -10.06 9.39 -0.20
N TYR A 34 -10.33 8.72 0.92
CA TYR A 34 -11.38 7.70 1.02
C TYR A 34 -12.46 8.17 1.97
N THR A 35 -13.69 7.81 1.64
CA THR A 35 -14.87 8.06 2.46
C THR A 35 -15.47 6.73 2.91
N ASP A 36 -16.53 6.78 3.72
CA ASP A 36 -17.26 5.58 4.12
C ASP A 36 -18.36 5.17 3.14
N SER A 37 -18.41 5.80 1.97
CA SER A 37 -19.34 5.41 0.91
C SER A 37 -19.08 3.99 0.43
N ALA A 38 -20.13 3.26 0.10
CA ALA A 38 -20.02 1.89 -0.39
C ALA A 38 -19.15 1.84 -1.65
N GLY A 39 -18.15 0.96 -1.64
CA GLY A 39 -17.23 0.80 -2.75
C GLY A 39 -16.03 1.74 -2.73
N ASP A 40 -16.00 2.74 -1.85
CA ASP A 40 -14.86 3.65 -1.72
C ASP A 40 -13.84 3.06 -0.75
N VAL A 41 -13.25 1.96 -1.16
CA VAL A 41 -12.32 1.17 -0.35
C VAL A 41 -11.12 0.75 -1.19
N VAL A 42 -10.04 0.37 -0.51
CA VAL A 42 -8.96 -0.39 -1.13
C VAL A 42 -9.34 -1.87 -0.99
N PRO A 43 -9.77 -2.53 -2.09
CA PRO A 43 -10.26 -3.89 -1.99
C PRO A 43 -9.16 -4.88 -1.65
N TRP A 44 -9.54 -6.07 -1.19
CA TRP A 44 -8.59 -7.14 -0.93
C TRP A 44 -7.72 -7.39 -2.16
N HIS A 45 -6.39 -7.20 -1.99
CA HIS A 45 -5.43 -7.42 -3.06
C HIS A 45 -4.04 -7.67 -2.47
N TRP A 46 -3.13 -8.11 -3.32
CA TRP A 46 -1.73 -8.27 -2.97
C TRP A 46 -0.84 -7.90 -4.16
N HIS A 47 0.41 -7.59 -3.88
CA HIS A 47 1.43 -7.27 -4.87
C HIS A 47 2.81 -7.63 -4.34
N GLU A 48 3.77 -7.74 -5.24
CA GLU A 48 5.16 -8.04 -4.85
C GLU A 48 5.81 -6.89 -4.13
N ASP A 49 5.38 -5.68 -4.42
CA ASP A 49 5.98 -4.47 -3.88
C ASP A 49 5.73 -4.35 -2.39
N LEU A 50 6.71 -3.79 -1.70
CA LEU A 50 6.53 -3.31 -0.32
C LEU A 50 5.73 -2.03 -0.36
N GLU A 51 4.93 -1.81 0.67
CA GLU A 51 4.14 -0.59 0.78
C GLU A 51 4.27 0.00 2.17
N ILE A 52 4.50 1.33 2.21
CA ILE A 52 4.43 2.09 3.46
C ILE A 52 3.22 2.99 3.32
N ILE A 53 2.28 2.89 4.25
CA ILE A 53 1.12 3.77 4.29
C ILE A 53 1.20 4.72 5.47
N TYR A 54 0.63 5.90 5.30
CA TYR A 54 0.61 6.95 6.32
C TYR A 54 -0.75 7.66 6.27
N VAL A 55 -1.40 7.77 7.42
CA VAL A 55 -2.67 8.48 7.54
C VAL A 55 -2.38 9.96 7.77
N GLU A 56 -2.56 10.76 6.73
CA GLU A 56 -2.37 12.20 6.80
C GLU A 56 -3.47 12.87 7.62
N SER A 57 -4.72 12.41 7.45
CA SER A 57 -5.86 12.89 8.24
C SER A 57 -6.95 11.82 8.31
N GLY A 58 -7.76 11.88 9.35
CA GLY A 58 -8.86 10.96 9.55
C GLY A 58 -8.44 9.62 10.15
N HIS A 59 -9.18 8.58 9.81
CA HIS A 59 -9.01 7.23 10.37
C HIS A 59 -9.12 6.19 9.28
N LEU A 60 -8.32 5.14 9.38
CA LEU A 60 -8.27 4.04 8.44
C LEU A 60 -8.37 2.71 9.17
N ARG A 61 -9.21 1.81 8.64
CA ARG A 61 -9.19 0.40 9.03
C ARG A 61 -8.39 -0.38 8.01
N LEU A 62 -7.27 -0.95 8.44
CA LEU A 62 -6.42 -1.79 7.63
C LEU A 62 -6.61 -3.23 8.06
N GLN A 63 -6.92 -4.13 7.13
CA GLN A 63 -7.13 -5.54 7.41
C GLN A 63 -6.15 -6.40 6.62
N VAL A 64 -5.61 -7.39 7.30
CA VAL A 64 -4.84 -8.50 6.72
C VAL A 64 -5.49 -9.79 7.21
N PRO A 65 -5.20 -10.96 6.62
CA PRO A 65 -5.77 -12.20 7.10
C PRO A 65 -5.50 -12.39 8.59
N GLY A 66 -6.58 -12.54 9.37
CA GLY A 66 -6.53 -12.78 10.80
C GLY A 66 -6.26 -11.57 11.69
N LYS A 67 -6.13 -10.37 11.13
CA LYS A 67 -5.84 -9.19 11.94
C LYS A 67 -6.41 -7.91 11.34
N THR A 68 -6.88 -7.01 12.23
CA THR A 68 -7.40 -5.70 11.86
C THR A 68 -6.65 -4.63 12.65
N PHE A 69 -6.25 -3.56 11.96
CA PHE A 69 -5.60 -2.40 12.55
C PHE A 69 -6.46 -1.18 12.35
N HIS A 70 -6.54 -0.33 13.36
CA HIS A 70 -7.20 0.98 13.27
C HIS A 70 -6.13 2.05 13.38
N LEU A 71 -5.93 2.78 12.29
CA LEU A 71 -4.92 3.82 12.21
C LEU A 71 -5.57 5.19 12.22
N LYS A 72 -4.99 6.12 12.94
CA LYS A 72 -5.44 7.51 13.00
C LYS A 72 -4.38 8.44 12.42
N GLN A 73 -4.73 9.71 12.29
CA GLN A 73 -3.81 10.74 11.80
C GLN A 73 -2.45 10.64 12.47
N GLY A 74 -1.40 10.65 11.66
CA GLY A 74 -0.02 10.55 12.12
C GLY A 74 0.50 9.14 12.29
N GLU A 75 -0.35 8.13 12.10
CA GLU A 75 0.05 6.72 12.20
C GLU A 75 0.22 6.10 10.82
N GLY A 76 1.04 5.09 10.76
CA GLY A 76 1.29 4.38 9.51
C GLY A 76 1.57 2.91 9.73
N ALA A 77 1.77 2.20 8.63
CA ALA A 77 2.07 0.77 8.65
C ALA A 77 2.94 0.40 7.45
N VAL A 78 3.67 -0.69 7.60
CA VAL A 78 4.42 -1.31 6.51
C VAL A 78 3.71 -2.59 6.11
N ILE A 79 3.41 -2.71 4.82
CA ILE A 79 2.80 -3.92 4.25
C ILE A 79 3.88 -4.62 3.44
N ASN A 80 4.27 -5.80 3.91
CA ASN A 80 5.32 -6.59 3.26
C ASN A 80 4.85 -7.14 1.91
N SER A 81 5.82 -7.58 1.11
CA SER A 81 5.56 -8.21 -0.19
C SER A 81 4.57 -9.36 -0.06
N ASN A 82 3.65 -9.45 -1.01
CA ASN A 82 2.72 -10.57 -1.16
C ASN A 82 1.73 -10.74 -0.01
N ILE A 83 1.52 -9.71 0.81
CA ILE A 83 0.51 -9.74 1.87
C ILE A 83 -0.82 -9.24 1.32
N LEU A 84 -1.83 -10.11 1.41
CA LEU A 84 -3.21 -9.75 1.09
C LEU A 84 -3.70 -8.72 2.09
N HIS A 85 -4.24 -7.61 1.62
CA HIS A 85 -4.69 -6.53 2.50
C HIS A 85 -5.89 -5.79 1.93
N PHE A 86 -6.60 -5.11 2.82
CA PHE A 86 -7.81 -4.34 2.55
C PHE A 86 -7.77 -3.08 3.42
N ALA A 87 -8.26 -1.97 2.91
CA ALA A 87 -8.35 -0.75 3.70
C ALA A 87 -9.65 0.00 3.42
N ALA A 88 -10.21 0.60 4.47
CA ALA A 88 -11.41 1.41 4.38
C ALA A 88 -11.32 2.60 5.34
N ALA A 89 -11.85 3.74 4.95
CA ALA A 89 -11.93 4.91 5.81
C ALA A 89 -12.96 4.75 6.93
N GLU A 90 -12.72 5.38 8.07
CA GLU A 90 -13.61 5.33 9.24
C GLU A 90 -13.83 6.72 9.84
N PRO A 91 -14.70 7.57 9.31
CA PRO A 91 -15.43 7.52 8.02
C PRO A 91 -14.71 8.24 6.89
N LEU A 92 -13.61 8.94 7.16
CA LEU A 92 -12.86 9.72 6.19
C LEU A 92 -11.38 9.55 6.46
N CYS A 93 -10.61 9.38 5.40
CA CYS A 93 -9.17 9.22 5.51
C CYS A 93 -8.47 9.82 4.29
N GLU A 94 -7.50 10.68 4.53
CA GLU A 94 -6.51 11.02 3.53
C GLU A 94 -5.31 10.12 3.75
N LEU A 95 -5.04 9.26 2.77
CA LEU A 95 -4.01 8.23 2.84
C LEU A 95 -2.89 8.55 1.86
N HIS A 96 -1.68 8.53 2.36
CA HIS A 96 -0.48 8.59 1.52
C HIS A 96 0.19 7.22 1.55
N SER A 97 0.68 6.78 0.40
CA SER A 97 1.40 5.51 0.34
C SER A 97 2.63 5.63 -0.54
N LEU A 98 3.63 4.85 -0.18
CA LEU A 98 4.87 4.70 -0.92
C LEU A 98 4.99 3.21 -1.24
N VAL A 99 4.99 2.90 -2.53
CA VAL A 99 5.07 1.52 -3.01
C VAL A 99 6.36 1.35 -3.78
N PHE A 100 7.15 0.34 -3.44
CA PHE A 100 8.45 0.13 -4.05
C PHE A 100 8.79 -1.35 -4.16
N HIS A 101 9.52 -1.68 -5.22
CA HIS A 101 9.97 -3.05 -5.43
C HIS A 101 10.98 -3.44 -4.34
N PRO A 102 10.95 -4.68 -3.84
CA PRO A 102 11.90 -5.13 -2.81
C PRO A 102 13.36 -4.88 -3.16
N LEU A 103 13.74 -4.94 -4.42
CA LEU A 103 15.12 -4.70 -4.86
C LEU A 103 15.58 -3.26 -4.59
N LEU A 104 14.66 -2.31 -4.45
CA LEU A 104 15.03 -0.93 -4.10
C LEU A 104 15.59 -0.85 -2.69
N VAL A 105 15.10 -1.70 -1.79
CA VAL A 105 15.52 -1.75 -0.38
C VAL A 105 16.68 -2.72 -0.18
N THR A 106 16.54 -3.92 -0.75
CA THR A 106 17.54 -4.98 -0.56
C THR A 106 18.75 -4.81 -1.48
N GLY A 107 18.59 -4.03 -2.57
CA GLY A 107 19.62 -3.89 -3.59
C GLY A 107 19.88 -5.21 -4.29
N GLU A 108 21.12 -5.63 -4.34
CA GLU A 108 21.49 -6.91 -4.90
C GLU A 108 21.09 -8.04 -3.95
N LYS A 109 20.96 -9.24 -4.53
CA LYS A 109 20.54 -10.44 -3.83
C LYS A 109 21.37 -10.71 -2.56
N ASP A 110 22.64 -10.38 -2.59
CA ASP A 110 23.57 -10.64 -1.48
C ASP A 110 23.75 -9.43 -0.57
N SER A 111 22.94 -8.39 -0.70
CA SER A 111 23.03 -7.24 0.17
C SER A 111 22.64 -7.62 1.60
N VAL A 112 23.08 -6.80 2.55
CA VAL A 112 22.78 -7.03 3.98
C VAL A 112 21.26 -7.00 4.26
N PHE A 113 20.51 -6.24 3.48
CA PHE A 113 19.05 -6.15 3.64
C PHE A 113 18.32 -7.40 3.14
N SER A 114 18.83 -8.10 2.14
CA SER A 114 18.19 -9.29 1.61
C SER A 114 18.30 -10.51 2.52
N ARG A 115 19.09 -10.44 3.57
CA ARG A 115 19.31 -11.52 4.53
C ARG A 115 18.32 -11.54 5.68
N ARG A 116 17.43 -10.62 5.74
CA ARG A 116 16.46 -10.47 6.81
C ARG A 116 15.25 -11.36 6.67
#